data_d97a3928f2039ef8ede9285cb856fe42
#
_entry.id   d97a3928f2039ef8ede9285cb856fe42
#
_cell.length_a   1.000
_cell.length_b   1.000
_cell.length_c   1.000
_cell.angle_alpha   90.00
_cell.angle_beta   90.00
_cell.angle_gamma   90.00
#
_symmetry.space_group_name_H-M   'P 1'
#
loop_
_entity.id
_entity.type
_entity.pdbx_description
1 polymer ?
#
loop_
_entity_poly.entity_id
_entity_poly.type
_entity_poly.pdbx_seq_one_letter_code
_entity_poly.pdbx_strand_id
1 'polypeptide(L)'
;MTKVILGQLVAFGASAEAITHETRGTIAIGDDGTILFRGPLSLLPRAFDQTPREDHGQKLLMAGFIDAHIHFPQYRMLAAAAVDLLDWLSRYTFPEEARYADHAYAAAAAELFLGNLFRN
;
A
#
# COMPACT_ATOMS: atom_id res chain seq x y z
N MET A 1 1.43 -20.83 -1.45
CA MET A 1 0.19 -21.62 -1.29
C MET A 1 -1.00 -20.74 -1.64
N THR A 2 -1.82 -21.16 -2.59
CA THR A 2 -3.03 -20.43 -3.03
C THR A 2 -3.96 -20.23 -1.84
N LYS A 3 -4.55 -19.04 -1.71
CA LYS A 3 -5.49 -18.69 -0.64
C LYS A 3 -6.65 -17.86 -1.15
N VAL A 4 -7.76 -17.91 -0.43
CA VAL A 4 -8.97 -17.11 -0.67
C VAL A 4 -9.16 -16.15 0.50
N ILE A 5 -9.29 -14.87 0.20
CA ILE A 5 -9.53 -13.81 1.18
C ILE A 5 -10.96 -13.30 1.00
N LEU A 6 -11.69 -13.18 2.10
CA LEU A 6 -13.07 -12.72 2.16
C LEU A 6 -13.18 -11.42 2.96
N GLY A 7 -14.07 -10.53 2.54
CA GLY A 7 -14.34 -9.27 3.22
C GLY A 7 -15.29 -8.38 2.41
N GLN A 8 -15.37 -7.10 2.74
CA GLN A 8 -16.07 -6.13 1.90
C GLN A 8 -15.12 -5.66 0.79
N LEU A 9 -15.32 -6.13 -0.43
CA LEU A 9 -14.44 -5.81 -1.56
C LEU A 9 -14.85 -4.48 -2.20
N VAL A 10 -13.94 -3.52 -2.20
CA VAL A 10 -14.03 -2.29 -2.98
C VAL A 10 -13.07 -2.35 -4.14
N ALA A 11 -13.57 -2.17 -5.35
CA ALA A 11 -12.74 -2.17 -6.55
C ALA A 11 -12.99 -0.93 -7.40
N PHE A 12 -11.91 -0.41 -7.97
CA PHE A 12 -11.90 0.77 -8.82
C PHE A 12 -11.81 0.32 -10.27
N GLY A 13 -12.66 0.90 -11.13
CA GLY A 13 -12.64 0.70 -12.56
C GLY A 13 -11.79 1.73 -13.29
N ALA A 14 -11.99 1.81 -14.61
CA ALA A 14 -11.23 2.72 -15.47
C ALA A 14 -11.62 4.20 -15.36
N SER A 15 -12.77 4.51 -14.73
CA SER A 15 -13.21 5.90 -14.47
C SER A 15 -13.42 6.13 -12.99
N ALA A 16 -13.42 7.40 -12.57
CA ALA A 16 -13.62 7.80 -11.17
C ALA A 16 -14.99 7.36 -10.62
N GLU A 17 -15.99 7.20 -11.48
CA GLU A 17 -17.34 6.77 -11.13
C GLU A 17 -17.50 5.24 -11.10
N ALA A 18 -16.54 4.50 -11.65
CA ALA A 18 -16.59 3.04 -11.75
C ALA A 18 -16.06 2.38 -10.47
N ILE A 19 -16.72 2.65 -9.34
CA ILE A 19 -16.43 2.00 -8.06
C ILE A 19 -17.47 0.91 -7.83
N THR A 20 -17.00 -0.30 -7.50
CA THR A 20 -17.88 -1.41 -7.10
C THR A 20 -17.65 -1.75 -5.64
N HIS A 21 -18.71 -2.12 -4.93
CA HIS A 21 -18.64 -2.57 -3.54
C HIS A 21 -19.43 -3.87 -3.38
N GLU A 22 -18.73 -4.91 -2.99
CA GLU A 22 -19.29 -6.24 -2.72
C GLU A 22 -19.23 -6.51 -1.21
N THR A 23 -20.39 -6.56 -0.56
CA THR A 23 -20.47 -6.78 0.91
C THR A 23 -19.94 -8.15 1.34
N ARG A 24 -19.93 -9.13 0.45
CA ARG A 24 -19.28 -10.44 0.58
C ARG A 24 -18.38 -10.66 -0.62
N GLY A 25 -17.36 -9.83 -0.71
CA GLY A 25 -16.37 -9.90 -1.76
C GLY A 25 -15.28 -10.93 -1.48
N THR A 26 -14.60 -11.34 -2.54
CA THR A 26 -13.60 -12.41 -2.51
C THR A 26 -12.45 -12.09 -3.43
N ILE A 27 -11.23 -12.39 -2.96
CA ILE A 27 -10.02 -12.40 -3.77
C ILE A 27 -9.36 -13.78 -3.62
N ALA A 28 -9.13 -14.49 -4.74
CA ALA A 28 -8.29 -15.68 -4.76
C ALA A 28 -6.89 -15.30 -5.25
N ILE A 29 -5.86 -15.68 -4.51
CA ILE A 29 -4.47 -15.32 -4.76
C ILE A 29 -3.66 -16.58 -4.97
N GLY A 30 -2.94 -16.65 -6.09
CA GLY A 30 -2.00 -17.72 -6.41
C GLY A 30 -0.73 -17.70 -5.57
N ASP A 31 0.05 -18.74 -5.67
CA ASP A 31 1.30 -18.94 -4.94
C ASP A 31 2.36 -17.89 -5.26
N ASP A 32 2.29 -17.31 -6.46
CA ASP A 32 3.14 -16.25 -6.98
C ASP A 32 2.63 -14.83 -6.64
N GLY A 33 1.49 -14.72 -5.91
CA GLY A 33 0.86 -13.45 -5.57
C GLY A 33 -0.12 -12.93 -6.63
N THR A 34 -0.29 -13.65 -7.75
CA THR A 34 -1.24 -13.25 -8.81
C THR A 34 -2.68 -13.36 -8.32
N ILE A 35 -3.51 -12.36 -8.63
CA ILE A 35 -4.95 -12.41 -8.37
C ILE A 35 -5.59 -13.29 -9.46
N LEU A 36 -6.05 -14.48 -9.04
CA LEU A 36 -6.69 -15.47 -9.92
C LEU A 36 -8.20 -15.24 -10.05
N PHE A 37 -8.82 -14.64 -9.04
CA PHE A 37 -10.23 -14.27 -9.05
C PHE A 37 -10.46 -13.05 -8.15
N ARG A 38 -11.38 -12.17 -8.56
CA ARG A 38 -11.88 -11.04 -7.78
C ARG A 38 -13.35 -10.81 -8.09
N GLY A 39 -14.19 -10.78 -7.06
CA GLY A 39 -15.62 -10.53 -7.24
C GLY A 39 -16.46 -10.99 -6.05
N PRO A 40 -17.77 -11.05 -6.19
CA PRO A 40 -18.65 -11.54 -5.13
C PRO A 40 -18.40 -13.02 -4.83
N LEU A 41 -18.50 -13.41 -3.57
CA LEU A 41 -18.28 -14.79 -3.12
C LEU A 41 -19.18 -15.80 -3.88
N SER A 42 -20.39 -15.38 -4.25
CA SER A 42 -21.34 -16.23 -4.98
C SER A 42 -20.87 -16.65 -6.37
N LEU A 43 -19.92 -15.93 -6.94
CA LEU A 43 -19.33 -16.20 -8.26
C LEU A 43 -17.93 -16.84 -8.16
N LEU A 44 -17.45 -17.16 -6.94
CA LEU A 44 -16.15 -17.82 -6.78
C LEU A 44 -16.15 -19.17 -7.52
N PRO A 45 -15.20 -19.42 -8.43
CA PRO A 45 -15.12 -20.68 -9.15
C PRO A 45 -14.94 -21.88 -8.22
N ARG A 46 -15.61 -22.99 -8.53
CA ARG A 46 -15.53 -24.24 -7.74
C ARG A 46 -14.13 -24.80 -7.57
N ALA A 47 -13.21 -24.45 -8.46
CA ALA A 47 -11.80 -24.80 -8.32
C ALA A 47 -11.18 -24.33 -6.98
N PHE A 48 -11.78 -23.33 -6.32
CA PHE A 48 -11.33 -22.80 -5.03
C PHE A 48 -12.12 -23.33 -3.81
N ASP A 49 -13.04 -24.30 -3.99
CA ASP A 49 -13.91 -24.76 -2.89
C ASP A 49 -13.10 -25.32 -1.72
N GLN A 50 -11.98 -25.99 -1.99
CA GLN A 50 -11.09 -26.58 -0.98
C GLN A 50 -9.88 -25.69 -0.63
N THR A 51 -9.82 -24.46 -1.19
CA THR A 51 -8.71 -23.54 -0.92
C THR A 51 -8.85 -22.93 0.48
N PRO A 52 -7.74 -22.83 1.25
CA PRO A 52 -7.75 -22.16 2.55
C PRO A 52 -8.36 -20.76 2.47
N ARG A 53 -9.23 -20.45 3.41
CA ARG A 53 -9.96 -19.16 3.45
C ARG A 53 -9.56 -18.36 4.67
N GLU A 54 -9.36 -17.05 4.44
CA GLU A 54 -9.13 -16.04 5.46
C GLU A 54 -10.29 -15.04 5.40
N ASP A 55 -11.20 -15.10 6.39
CA ASP A 55 -12.39 -14.23 6.42
C ASP A 55 -12.14 -13.04 7.35
N HIS A 56 -12.09 -11.86 6.75
CA HIS A 56 -11.92 -10.58 7.45
C HIS A 56 -13.26 -9.93 7.86
N GLY A 57 -14.37 -10.61 7.67
CA GLY A 57 -15.71 -10.14 8.07
C GLY A 57 -16.09 -8.82 7.43
N GLN A 58 -16.28 -7.79 8.23
CA GLN A 58 -16.69 -6.46 7.78
C GLN A 58 -15.54 -5.54 7.37
N LYS A 59 -14.29 -6.01 7.38
CA LYS A 59 -13.15 -5.20 6.95
C LYS A 59 -13.16 -4.99 5.44
N LEU A 60 -12.68 -3.82 5.00
CA LEU A 60 -12.55 -3.50 3.59
C LEU A 60 -11.33 -4.23 2.99
N LEU A 61 -11.56 -4.82 1.82
CA LEU A 61 -10.53 -5.34 0.93
C LEU A 61 -10.45 -4.42 -0.28
N MET A 62 -9.32 -3.77 -0.47
CA MET A 62 -9.12 -2.85 -1.59
C MET A 62 -7.66 -2.86 -2.01
N ALA A 63 -7.37 -2.34 -3.21
CA ALA A 63 -5.99 -2.09 -3.62
C ALA A 63 -5.31 -1.15 -2.62
N GLY A 64 -4.03 -1.39 -2.35
CA GLY A 64 -3.22 -0.47 -1.55
C GLY A 64 -3.14 0.91 -2.21
N PHE A 65 -2.92 1.94 -1.41
CA PHE A 65 -2.72 3.29 -1.93
C PHE A 65 -1.44 3.36 -2.78
N ILE A 66 -1.51 4.16 -3.84
CA ILE A 66 -0.37 4.43 -4.72
C ILE A 66 -0.01 5.90 -4.54
N ASP A 67 1.18 6.17 -4.02
CA ASP A 67 1.75 7.50 -3.96
C ASP A 67 2.74 7.66 -5.12
N ALA A 68 2.34 8.45 -6.12
CA ALA A 68 3.14 8.69 -7.32
C ALA A 68 4.15 9.85 -7.17
N HIS A 69 4.16 10.55 -6.03
CA HIS A 69 5.06 11.65 -5.75
C HIS A 69 5.53 11.61 -4.29
N ILE A 70 6.65 10.96 -4.05
CA ILE A 70 7.18 10.75 -2.71
C ILE A 70 8.67 11.09 -2.63
N HIS A 71 9.08 11.69 -1.52
CA HIS A 71 10.45 12.12 -1.26
C HIS A 71 10.96 11.42 0.01
N PHE A 72 11.38 10.16 -0.08
CA PHE A 72 11.86 9.40 1.08
C PHE A 72 13.08 10.03 1.78
N PRO A 73 13.99 10.77 1.11
CA PRO A 73 15.08 11.45 1.80
C PRO A 73 14.60 12.52 2.80
N GLN A 74 13.39 13.03 2.62
CA GLN A 74 12.80 14.04 3.50
C GLN A 74 12.02 13.42 4.68
N TYR A 75 11.95 12.10 4.79
CA TYR A 75 11.15 11.41 5.80
C TYR A 75 11.52 11.79 7.24
N ARG A 76 12.82 11.99 7.53
CA ARG A 76 13.30 12.33 8.87
C ARG A 76 13.00 13.76 9.31
N MET A 77 12.63 14.64 8.36
CA MET A 77 12.31 16.04 8.63
C MET A 77 10.81 16.36 8.51
N LEU A 78 9.96 15.33 8.42
CA LEU A 78 8.51 15.50 8.40
C LEU A 78 8.05 16.38 9.57
N ALA A 79 7.20 17.36 9.28
CA ALA A 79 6.66 18.31 10.25
C ALA A 79 7.72 19.19 10.96
N ALA A 80 8.94 19.30 10.45
CA ALA A 80 9.93 20.26 10.96
C ALA A 80 9.42 21.69 10.77
N ALA A 81 9.37 22.48 11.84
CA ALA A 81 8.84 23.83 11.82
C ALA A 81 9.79 24.79 11.13
N ALA A 82 9.27 25.59 10.20
CA ALA A 82 10.01 26.62 9.47
C ALA A 82 9.12 27.86 9.26
N VAL A 83 9.74 29.01 8.99
CA VAL A 83 9.04 30.27 8.75
C VAL A 83 8.38 30.25 7.35
N ASP A 84 9.12 29.75 6.36
CA ASP A 84 8.67 29.60 4.99
C ASP A 84 9.40 28.44 4.30
N LEU A 85 9.11 28.22 3.00
CA LEU A 85 9.70 27.13 2.23
C LEU A 85 11.23 27.26 2.10
N LEU A 86 11.76 28.47 1.90
CA LEU A 86 13.21 28.66 1.71
C LEU A 86 13.97 28.42 3.02
N ASP A 87 13.41 28.83 4.14
CA ASP A 87 13.93 28.52 5.47
C ASP A 87 13.91 27.01 5.72
N TRP A 88 12.81 26.31 5.35
CA TRP A 88 12.70 24.87 5.47
C TRP A 88 13.73 24.12 4.62
N LEU A 89 13.88 24.53 3.36
CA LEU A 89 14.87 23.95 2.43
C LEU A 89 16.30 24.10 2.95
N SER A 90 16.68 25.30 3.37
CA SER A 90 18.07 25.60 3.80
C SER A 90 18.40 25.00 5.16
N ARG A 91 17.44 24.97 6.09
CA ARG A 91 17.63 24.51 7.46
C ARG A 91 17.57 23.00 7.61
N TYR A 92 16.68 22.34 6.87
CA TYR A 92 16.41 20.92 7.04
C TYR A 92 16.68 20.10 5.78
N THR A 93 16.13 20.49 4.63
CA THR A 93 16.12 19.64 3.43
C THR A 93 17.52 19.45 2.86
N PHE A 94 18.21 20.53 2.53
CA PHE A 94 19.55 20.42 1.91
C PHE A 94 20.58 19.77 2.84
N PRO A 95 20.64 20.07 4.15
CA PRO A 95 21.54 19.37 5.06
C PRO A 95 21.21 17.88 5.20
N GLU A 96 19.94 17.51 5.25
CA GLU A 96 19.53 16.11 5.36
C GLU A 96 19.81 15.35 4.07
N GLU A 97 19.43 15.90 2.91
CA GLU A 97 19.66 15.26 1.61
C GLU A 97 21.18 15.08 1.32
N ALA A 98 22.03 16.01 1.74
CA ALA A 98 23.48 15.87 1.60
C ALA A 98 24.05 14.65 2.32
N ARG A 99 23.41 14.15 3.39
CA ARG A 99 23.80 12.95 4.12
C ARG A 99 23.65 11.66 3.31
N TYR A 100 22.80 11.69 2.29
CA TYR A 100 22.55 10.53 1.42
C TYR A 100 23.71 10.23 0.46
N ALA A 101 24.75 11.07 0.42
CA ALA A 101 26.03 10.73 -0.18
C ALA A 101 26.71 9.53 0.54
N ASP A 102 26.39 9.31 1.82
CA ASP A 102 26.74 8.08 2.54
C ASP A 102 25.71 6.99 2.22
N HIS A 103 26.15 5.96 1.49
CA HIS A 103 25.30 4.83 1.08
C HIS A 103 24.75 4.04 2.26
N ALA A 104 25.47 3.91 3.37
CA ALA A 104 24.98 3.21 4.55
C ALA A 104 23.84 3.99 5.21
N TYR A 105 23.98 5.32 5.29
CA TYR A 105 22.90 6.20 5.75
C TYR A 105 21.67 6.14 4.86
N ALA A 106 21.87 6.20 3.55
CA ALA A 106 20.77 6.11 2.56
C ALA A 106 20.01 4.79 2.69
N ALA A 107 20.72 3.66 2.79
CA ALA A 107 20.12 2.34 2.95
C ALA A 107 19.30 2.24 4.25
N ALA A 108 19.84 2.69 5.39
CA ALA A 108 19.13 2.68 6.66
C ALA A 108 17.90 3.58 6.66
N ALA A 109 17.96 4.73 5.99
CA ALA A 109 16.81 5.63 5.85
C ALA A 109 15.72 5.03 4.95
N ALA A 110 16.10 4.38 3.84
CA ALA A 110 15.16 3.70 2.95
C ALA A 110 14.47 2.52 3.66
N GLU A 111 15.20 1.71 4.42
CA GLU A 111 14.65 0.61 5.19
C GLU A 111 13.62 1.10 6.23
N LEU A 112 13.95 2.15 6.97
CA LEU A 112 13.03 2.77 7.93
C LEU A 112 11.76 3.29 7.25
N PHE A 113 11.93 4.01 6.14
CA PHE A 113 10.83 4.57 5.36
C PHE A 113 9.90 3.49 4.83
N LEU A 114 10.44 2.49 4.13
CA LEU A 114 9.66 1.37 3.58
C LEU A 114 8.99 0.54 4.68
N GLY A 115 9.69 0.31 5.80
CA GLY A 115 9.12 -0.40 6.94
C GLY A 115 7.90 0.30 7.53
N ASN A 116 7.86 1.63 7.55
CA ASN A 116 6.70 2.38 8.01
C ASN A 116 5.60 2.47 6.94
N LEU A 117 5.97 2.62 5.67
CA LEU A 117 5.03 2.65 4.55
C LEU A 117 4.18 1.36 4.49
N PHE A 118 4.81 0.20 4.70
CA PHE A 118 4.11 -1.11 4.63
C PHE A 118 3.35 -1.49 5.91
N ARG A 119 3.51 -0.75 6.99
CA ARG A 119 2.77 -0.98 8.26
C ARG A 119 1.48 -0.20 8.36
N ASN A 120 1.36 0.88 7.62
CA ASN A 120 0.25 1.83 7.62
C ASN A 120 -0.42 1.87 6.26
#